data_915543a2842d427c340d12907f237319
#
_entry.id   915543a2842d427c340d12907f237319
#
_cell.length_a   1.000
_cell.length_b   1.000
_cell.length_c   1.000
_cell.angle_alpha   90.00
_cell.angle_beta   90.00
_cell.angle_gamma   90.00
#
_symmetry.space_group_name_H-M   'P 1'
#
loop_
_entity.id
_entity.type
_entity.pdbx_description
1 polymer ?
#
loop_
_entity_poly.entity_id
_entity_poly.type
_entity_poly.pdbx_seq_one_letter_code
_entity_poly.pdbx_strand_id
1 'polypeptide(L)'
;KQIMEAVLTHEKMSKQEAKERALEMIKLVGIPMPEKVFASCPHQLSGGMRQRIMIAMALSCNPSLLICDEPTTALDVTIQAQILKLINKMKKELNTAVLLITHDMGVISEMADNVIVMYAGKIVEYTNVEDLFKNPLHPYTIGLRRSIPDIDSDDQEELEVIPGSVPMLYEL
;
A
#
# COMPACT_ATOMS: atom_id res chain seq x y z
N LYS A 1 -16.17 -15.51 -4.77
CA LYS A 1 -17.49 -14.86 -4.61
C LYS A 1 -17.36 -13.36 -4.40
N GLN A 2 -16.55 -12.87 -3.45
CA GLN A 2 -16.39 -11.43 -3.10
C GLN A 2 -15.95 -10.57 -4.29
N ILE A 3 -14.99 -11.00 -5.11
CA ILE A 3 -14.59 -10.27 -6.32
C ILE A 3 -15.77 -10.17 -7.31
N MET A 4 -16.50 -11.27 -7.51
CA MET A 4 -17.70 -11.24 -8.37
C MET A 4 -18.78 -10.29 -7.84
N GLU A 5 -18.97 -10.25 -6.52
CA GLU A 5 -19.93 -9.36 -5.88
C GLU A 5 -19.57 -7.89 -6.15
N ALA A 6 -18.29 -7.52 -6.00
CA ALA A 6 -17.80 -6.19 -6.34
C ALA A 6 -18.09 -5.84 -7.80
N VAL A 7 -17.73 -6.74 -8.74
CA VAL A 7 -17.99 -6.53 -10.18
C VAL A 7 -19.48 -6.39 -10.48
N LEU A 8 -20.32 -7.30 -9.96
CA LEU A 8 -21.77 -7.26 -10.22
C LEU A 8 -22.50 -6.07 -9.59
N THR A 9 -21.91 -5.48 -8.55
CA THR A 9 -22.47 -4.29 -7.89
C THR A 9 -22.16 -3.01 -8.68
N HIS A 10 -20.97 -2.93 -9.26
CA HIS A 10 -20.47 -1.71 -9.90
C HIS A 10 -20.52 -1.74 -11.42
N GLU A 11 -20.59 -2.91 -12.03
CA GLU A 11 -20.57 -3.09 -13.48
C GLU A 11 -21.81 -3.81 -13.98
N LYS A 12 -22.29 -3.44 -15.18
CA LYS A 12 -23.41 -4.13 -15.85
C LYS A 12 -22.90 -5.37 -16.56
N MET A 13 -22.64 -6.45 -15.82
CA MET A 13 -22.15 -7.72 -16.32
C MET A 13 -23.06 -8.88 -15.93
N SER A 14 -23.08 -9.95 -16.75
CA SER A 14 -23.70 -11.23 -16.37
C SER A 14 -22.86 -11.93 -15.30
N LYS A 15 -23.47 -12.89 -14.60
CA LYS A 15 -22.74 -13.73 -13.62
C LYS A 15 -21.57 -14.49 -14.25
N GLN A 16 -21.68 -14.87 -15.51
CA GLN A 16 -20.61 -15.58 -16.22
C GLN A 16 -19.42 -14.64 -16.52
N GLU A 17 -19.66 -13.44 -17.03
CA GLU A 17 -18.65 -12.41 -17.28
C GLU A 17 -17.96 -11.98 -15.98
N ALA A 18 -18.72 -11.79 -14.89
CA ALA A 18 -18.16 -11.47 -13.58
C ALA A 18 -17.26 -12.59 -13.01
N LYS A 19 -17.59 -13.87 -13.31
CA LYS A 19 -16.73 -15.00 -12.95
C LYS A 19 -15.42 -14.98 -13.74
N GLU A 20 -15.50 -14.76 -15.04
CA GLU A 20 -14.32 -14.68 -15.93
C GLU A 20 -13.42 -13.52 -15.51
N ARG A 21 -14.00 -12.35 -15.25
CA ARG A 21 -13.29 -11.20 -14.71
C ARG A 21 -12.61 -11.49 -13.37
N ALA A 22 -13.30 -12.16 -12.45
CA ALA A 22 -12.71 -12.53 -11.17
C ALA A 22 -11.52 -13.50 -11.32
N LEU A 23 -11.60 -14.47 -12.22
CA LEU A 23 -10.50 -15.38 -12.51
C LEU A 23 -9.32 -14.67 -13.17
N GLU A 24 -9.59 -13.75 -14.10
CA GLU A 24 -8.58 -12.87 -14.71
C GLU A 24 -7.83 -12.07 -13.65
N MET A 25 -8.56 -11.43 -12.74
CA MET A 25 -7.95 -10.64 -11.67
C MET A 25 -7.10 -11.47 -10.71
N ILE A 26 -7.54 -12.70 -10.37
CA ILE A 26 -6.75 -13.63 -9.55
C ILE A 26 -5.44 -14.02 -10.26
N LYS A 27 -5.47 -14.24 -11.58
CA LYS A 27 -4.27 -14.49 -12.40
C LYS A 27 -3.34 -13.26 -12.41
N LEU A 28 -3.92 -12.09 -12.62
CA LEU A 28 -3.20 -10.80 -12.73
C LEU A 28 -2.37 -10.50 -11.47
N VAL A 29 -2.91 -10.80 -10.29
CA VAL A 29 -2.18 -10.62 -9.02
C VAL A 29 -1.20 -11.77 -8.71
N GLY A 30 -0.97 -12.67 -9.66
CA GLY A 30 0.05 -13.70 -9.56
C GLY A 30 -0.28 -14.85 -8.59
N ILE A 31 -1.56 -15.16 -8.41
CA ILE A 31 -1.98 -16.32 -7.61
C ILE A 31 -2.01 -17.57 -8.48
N PRO A 32 -1.29 -18.64 -8.07
CA PRO A 32 -1.32 -19.92 -8.80
C PRO A 32 -2.68 -20.61 -8.63
N MET A 33 -3.06 -21.42 -9.61
CA MET A 33 -4.31 -22.21 -9.62
C MET A 33 -5.57 -21.37 -9.34
N PRO A 34 -5.86 -20.34 -10.14
CA PRO A 34 -6.91 -19.35 -9.87
C PRO A 34 -8.28 -19.97 -9.69
N GLU A 35 -8.61 -21.06 -10.40
CA GLU A 35 -9.89 -21.77 -10.30
C GLU A 35 -10.07 -22.40 -8.90
N LYS A 36 -9.00 -22.99 -8.34
CA LYS A 36 -9.01 -23.56 -7.00
C LYS A 36 -9.17 -22.44 -5.95
N VAL A 37 -8.41 -21.37 -6.09
CA VAL A 37 -8.46 -20.22 -5.17
C VAL A 37 -9.81 -19.50 -5.26
N PHE A 38 -10.39 -19.39 -6.44
CA PHE A 38 -11.74 -18.84 -6.64
C PHE A 38 -12.81 -19.60 -5.84
N ALA A 39 -12.67 -20.92 -5.70
CA ALA A 39 -13.57 -21.77 -4.93
C ALA A 39 -13.26 -21.79 -3.42
N SER A 40 -12.08 -21.31 -3.00
CA SER A 40 -11.62 -21.34 -1.60
C SER A 40 -12.29 -20.26 -0.74
N CYS A 41 -12.34 -20.52 0.56
CA CYS A 41 -12.72 -19.53 1.56
C CYS A 41 -11.50 -18.73 2.05
N PRO A 42 -11.66 -17.47 2.51
CA PRO A 42 -10.54 -16.63 2.96
C PRO A 42 -9.64 -17.26 4.04
N HIS A 43 -10.20 -18.04 4.97
CA HIS A 43 -9.44 -18.70 6.02
C HIS A 43 -8.53 -19.83 5.51
N GLN A 44 -8.72 -20.30 4.29
CA GLN A 44 -7.90 -21.34 3.63
C GLN A 44 -6.69 -20.73 2.90
N LEU A 45 -6.57 -19.39 2.87
CA LEU A 45 -5.54 -18.66 2.18
C LEU A 45 -4.49 -18.12 3.15
N SER A 46 -3.22 -18.10 2.72
CA SER A 46 -2.16 -17.43 3.48
C SER A 46 -2.38 -15.90 3.57
N GLY A 47 -1.69 -15.21 4.48
CA GLY A 47 -1.75 -13.76 4.61
C GLY A 47 -1.48 -13.03 3.29
N GLY A 48 -0.37 -13.36 2.63
CA GLY A 48 -0.02 -12.78 1.33
C GLY A 48 -1.02 -13.10 0.20
N MET A 49 -1.63 -14.30 0.21
CA MET A 49 -2.68 -14.62 -0.75
C MET A 49 -3.96 -13.81 -0.50
N ARG A 50 -4.34 -13.63 0.76
CA ARG A 50 -5.48 -12.77 1.12
C ARG A 50 -5.24 -11.33 0.67
N GLN A 51 -4.04 -10.79 0.90
CA GLN A 51 -3.69 -9.45 0.46
C GLN A 51 -3.76 -9.30 -1.07
N ARG A 52 -3.23 -10.26 -1.82
CA ARG A 52 -3.35 -10.28 -3.29
C ARG A 52 -4.80 -10.33 -3.76
N ILE A 53 -5.66 -11.11 -3.09
CA ILE A 53 -7.10 -11.16 -3.40
C ILE A 53 -7.79 -9.83 -3.09
N MET A 54 -7.43 -9.14 -2.00
CA MET A 54 -7.95 -7.80 -1.71
C MET A 54 -7.57 -6.79 -2.79
N ILE A 55 -6.32 -6.82 -3.26
CA ILE A 55 -5.86 -6.00 -4.39
C ILE A 55 -6.64 -6.36 -5.67
N ALA A 56 -6.80 -7.65 -5.98
CA ALA A 56 -7.58 -8.11 -7.13
C ALA A 56 -9.03 -7.61 -7.06
N MET A 57 -9.64 -7.63 -5.88
CA MET A 57 -11.00 -7.13 -5.68
C MET A 57 -11.08 -5.62 -5.88
N ALA A 58 -10.16 -4.84 -5.29
CA ALA A 58 -10.12 -3.40 -5.43
C ALA A 58 -9.93 -2.95 -6.89
N LEU A 59 -9.13 -3.69 -7.67
CA LEU A 59 -8.84 -3.39 -9.07
C LEU A 59 -9.85 -3.98 -10.07
N SER A 60 -10.79 -4.81 -9.61
CA SER A 60 -11.68 -5.58 -10.50
C SER A 60 -12.58 -4.72 -11.38
N CYS A 61 -12.90 -3.49 -10.97
CA CYS A 61 -13.71 -2.53 -11.70
C CYS A 61 -12.87 -1.40 -12.37
N ASN A 62 -11.58 -1.63 -12.63
CA ASN A 62 -10.67 -0.67 -13.26
C ASN A 62 -10.76 0.75 -12.66
N PRO A 63 -10.53 0.93 -11.35
CA PRO A 63 -10.64 2.22 -10.72
C PRO A 63 -9.58 3.19 -11.24
N SER A 64 -9.91 4.48 -11.35
CA SER A 64 -8.93 5.53 -11.64
C SER A 64 -8.02 5.85 -10.46
N LEU A 65 -8.44 5.52 -9.23
CA LEU A 65 -7.68 5.70 -7.99
C LEU A 65 -7.77 4.45 -7.12
N LEU A 66 -6.64 3.94 -6.68
CA LEU A 66 -6.50 2.89 -5.67
C LEU A 66 -5.97 3.50 -4.38
N ILE A 67 -6.73 3.36 -3.29
CA ILE A 67 -6.30 3.76 -1.94
C ILE A 67 -5.77 2.53 -1.21
N CYS A 68 -4.51 2.57 -0.81
CA CYS A 68 -3.83 1.53 -0.06
C CYS A 68 -3.51 2.05 1.35
N ASP A 69 -4.29 1.64 2.33
CA ASP A 69 -4.08 1.99 3.73
C ASP A 69 -3.32 0.84 4.41
N GLU A 70 -2.06 1.11 4.78
CA GLU A 70 -1.14 0.15 5.40
C GLU A 70 -1.12 -1.22 4.67
N PRO A 71 -0.89 -1.29 3.35
CA PRO A 71 -1.13 -2.51 2.56
C PRO A 71 -0.18 -3.65 2.89
N THR A 72 0.88 -3.41 3.64
CA THR A 72 1.91 -4.39 3.98
C THR A 72 1.99 -4.70 5.48
N THR A 73 1.14 -4.10 6.30
CA THR A 73 1.10 -4.34 7.74
C THR A 73 0.85 -5.81 8.06
N ALA A 74 1.59 -6.35 9.02
CA ALA A 74 1.57 -7.76 9.45
C ALA A 74 1.98 -8.78 8.37
N LEU A 75 2.73 -8.36 7.35
CA LEU A 75 3.38 -9.25 6.39
C LEU A 75 4.88 -9.34 6.67
N ASP A 76 5.47 -10.50 6.37
CA ASP A 76 6.93 -10.62 6.38
C ASP A 76 7.58 -9.80 5.25
N VAL A 77 8.85 -9.42 5.43
CA VAL A 77 9.58 -8.51 4.52
C VAL A 77 9.55 -8.99 3.07
N THR A 78 9.65 -10.30 2.85
CA THR A 78 9.66 -10.87 1.50
C THR A 78 8.30 -10.70 0.81
N ILE A 79 7.22 -10.97 1.53
CA ILE A 79 5.86 -10.80 1.02
C ILE A 79 5.53 -9.31 0.86
N GLN A 80 5.96 -8.45 1.79
CA GLN A 80 5.84 -6.99 1.66
C GLN A 80 6.43 -6.51 0.34
N ALA A 81 7.69 -6.84 0.04
CA ALA A 81 8.34 -6.46 -1.22
C ALA A 81 7.57 -6.97 -2.47
N GLN A 82 7.02 -8.18 -2.40
CA GLN A 82 6.21 -8.74 -3.49
C GLN A 82 4.88 -7.98 -3.68
N ILE A 83 4.22 -7.55 -2.61
CA ILE A 83 2.98 -6.76 -2.67
C ILE A 83 3.25 -5.37 -3.24
N LEU A 84 4.32 -4.69 -2.81
CA LEU A 84 4.70 -3.38 -3.34
C LEU A 84 5.02 -3.44 -4.84
N LYS A 85 5.79 -4.45 -5.28
CA LYS A 85 6.05 -4.70 -6.70
C LYS A 85 4.76 -4.96 -7.48
N LEU A 86 3.81 -5.70 -6.89
CA LEU A 86 2.51 -5.95 -7.51
C LEU A 86 1.73 -4.64 -7.70
N ILE A 87 1.63 -3.80 -6.66
CA ILE A 87 0.94 -2.50 -6.73
C ILE A 87 1.58 -1.62 -7.81
N ASN A 88 2.92 -1.51 -7.85
CA ASN A 88 3.63 -0.76 -8.87
C ASN A 88 3.40 -1.28 -10.31
N LYS A 89 3.34 -2.60 -10.46
CA LYS A 89 3.00 -3.23 -11.74
C LYS A 89 1.58 -2.84 -12.16
N MET A 90 0.61 -2.95 -11.26
CA MET A 90 -0.79 -2.64 -11.54
C MET A 90 -1.02 -1.16 -11.81
N LYS A 91 -0.35 -0.26 -11.07
CA LYS A 91 -0.33 1.20 -11.36
C LYS A 91 -0.02 1.47 -12.83
N LYS A 92 0.99 0.79 -13.39
CA LYS A 92 1.43 0.96 -14.78
C LYS A 92 0.51 0.28 -15.79
N GLU A 93 0.12 -0.98 -15.53
CA GLU A 93 -0.67 -1.77 -16.48
C GLU A 93 -2.12 -1.29 -16.62
N LEU A 94 -2.72 -0.81 -15.51
CA LEU A 94 -4.11 -0.36 -15.47
C LEU A 94 -4.24 1.17 -15.54
N ASN A 95 -3.14 1.91 -15.61
CA ASN A 95 -3.11 3.38 -15.57
C ASN A 95 -3.94 3.95 -14.40
N THR A 96 -3.80 3.32 -13.22
CA THR A 96 -4.50 3.68 -11.98
C THR A 96 -3.60 4.54 -11.12
N ALA A 97 -4.08 5.68 -10.62
CA ALA A 97 -3.39 6.44 -9.60
C ALA A 97 -3.40 5.68 -8.27
N VAL A 98 -2.34 5.80 -7.47
CA VAL A 98 -2.23 5.13 -6.17
C VAL A 98 -2.05 6.17 -5.07
N LEU A 99 -2.93 6.17 -4.09
CA LEU A 99 -2.76 6.87 -2.82
C LEU A 99 -2.32 5.84 -1.77
N LEU A 100 -1.05 5.92 -1.39
CA LEU A 100 -0.45 5.01 -0.40
C LEU A 100 -0.39 5.70 0.95
N ILE A 101 -0.98 5.09 1.98
CA ILE A 101 -0.91 5.53 3.37
C ILE A 101 -0.01 4.54 4.10
N THR A 102 1.09 5.03 4.67
CA THR A 102 2.06 4.21 5.39
C THR A 102 2.90 5.07 6.34
N HIS A 103 3.42 4.45 7.38
CA HIS A 103 4.45 5.02 8.26
C HIS A 103 5.86 4.57 7.89
N ASP A 104 6.03 3.70 6.90
CA ASP A 104 7.32 3.15 6.48
C ASP A 104 7.97 4.05 5.43
N MET A 105 9.02 4.78 5.83
CA MET A 105 9.78 5.67 4.95
C MET A 105 10.53 4.92 3.85
N GLY A 106 10.92 3.67 4.07
CA GLY A 106 11.51 2.81 3.03
C GLY A 106 10.51 2.53 1.90
N VAL A 107 9.26 2.24 2.27
CA VAL A 107 8.17 2.07 1.30
C VAL A 107 7.90 3.36 0.52
N ILE A 108 7.92 4.51 1.20
CA ILE A 108 7.74 5.82 0.56
C ILE A 108 8.84 6.06 -0.48
N SER A 109 10.10 5.80 -0.14
CA SER A 109 11.24 6.01 -1.05
C SER A 109 11.17 5.17 -2.32
N GLU A 110 10.58 3.97 -2.25
CA GLU A 110 10.46 3.03 -3.39
C GLU A 110 9.22 3.32 -4.26
N MET A 111 8.12 3.81 -3.66
CA MET A 111 6.80 3.79 -4.27
C MET A 111 6.25 5.15 -4.67
N ALA A 112 6.63 6.22 -3.94
CA ALA A 112 5.99 7.51 -4.05
C ALA A 112 6.66 8.42 -5.09
N ASP A 113 5.84 9.17 -5.82
CA ASP A 113 6.28 10.29 -6.65
C ASP A 113 6.23 11.60 -5.82
N ASN A 114 5.12 11.80 -5.10
CA ASN A 114 4.89 12.93 -4.20
C ASN A 114 4.48 12.43 -2.83
N VAL A 115 4.80 13.18 -1.79
CA VAL A 115 4.57 12.81 -0.39
C VAL A 115 3.84 13.91 0.34
N ILE A 116 2.86 13.53 1.13
CA ILE A 116 2.16 14.37 2.09
C ILE A 116 2.53 13.87 3.48
N VAL A 117 3.20 14.70 4.27
CA VAL A 117 3.47 14.40 5.68
C VAL A 117 2.35 14.96 6.54
N MET A 118 1.79 14.10 7.40
CA MET A 118 0.73 14.47 8.33
C MET A 118 1.21 14.36 9.78
N TYR A 119 0.86 15.33 10.59
CA TYR A 119 1.07 15.31 12.04
C TYR A 119 -0.18 15.83 12.73
N ALA A 120 -0.64 15.11 13.74
CA ALA A 120 -1.82 15.49 14.53
C ALA A 120 -3.04 15.87 13.65
N GLY A 121 -3.33 15.07 12.60
CA GLY A 121 -4.46 15.28 11.69
C GLY A 121 -4.30 16.42 10.69
N LYS A 122 -3.15 17.14 10.69
CA LYS A 122 -2.88 18.26 9.77
C LYS A 122 -1.76 17.91 8.79
N ILE A 123 -1.88 18.42 7.57
CA ILE A 123 -0.78 18.37 6.59
C ILE A 123 0.26 19.39 7.03
N VAL A 124 1.49 18.90 7.26
CA VAL A 124 2.61 19.73 7.70
C VAL A 124 3.66 19.94 6.61
N GLU A 125 3.73 19.04 5.64
CA GLU A 125 4.62 19.16 4.48
C GLU A 125 4.03 18.46 3.27
N TYR A 126 4.22 19.05 2.08
CA TYR A 126 3.91 18.44 0.79
C TYR A 126 5.09 18.68 -0.17
N THR A 127 5.67 17.61 -0.68
CA THR A 127 6.85 17.69 -1.53
C THR A 127 6.97 16.44 -2.41
N ASN A 128 7.90 16.42 -3.36
CA ASN A 128 8.28 15.20 -4.06
C ASN A 128 9.16 14.30 -3.15
N VAL A 129 9.26 13.03 -3.50
CA VAL A 129 10.00 12.06 -2.69
C VAL A 129 11.49 12.41 -2.56
N GLU A 130 12.10 12.94 -3.62
CA GLU A 130 13.52 13.27 -3.63
C GLU A 130 13.86 14.40 -2.65
N ASP A 131 13.07 15.48 -2.65
CA ASP A 131 13.22 16.60 -1.74
C ASP A 131 12.91 16.20 -0.29
N LEU A 132 11.94 15.33 -0.07
CA LEU A 132 11.63 14.80 1.27
C LEU A 132 12.87 14.19 1.94
N PHE A 133 13.65 13.41 1.18
CA PHE A 133 14.84 12.74 1.72
C PHE A 133 16.09 13.63 1.73
N LYS A 134 16.24 14.55 0.75
CA LYS A 134 17.42 15.41 0.64
C LYS A 134 17.33 16.67 1.47
N ASN A 135 16.16 17.30 1.51
CA ASN A 135 15.98 18.64 2.07
C ASN A 135 14.60 18.82 2.73
N PRO A 136 14.23 18.01 3.73
CA PRO A 136 12.98 18.16 4.45
C PRO A 136 12.91 19.52 5.15
N LEU A 137 11.76 20.18 5.13
CA LEU A 137 11.60 21.54 5.64
C LEU A 137 10.94 21.58 7.01
N HIS A 138 9.95 20.74 7.26
CA HIS A 138 9.23 20.75 8.53
C HIS A 138 10.00 19.99 9.62
N PRO A 139 10.08 20.52 10.86
CA PRO A 139 10.82 19.86 11.96
C PRO A 139 10.41 18.41 12.22
N TYR A 140 9.13 18.09 12.09
CA TYR A 140 8.63 16.71 12.24
C TYR A 140 9.17 15.81 11.13
N THR A 141 9.18 16.26 9.88
CA THR A 141 9.75 15.49 8.73
C THR A 141 11.25 15.26 8.91
N ILE A 142 11.97 16.30 9.40
CA ILE A 142 13.39 16.18 9.73
C ILE A 142 13.60 15.11 10.80
N GLY A 143 12.80 15.11 11.86
CA GLY A 143 12.85 14.10 12.91
C GLY A 143 12.55 12.71 12.40
N LEU A 144 11.50 12.53 11.58
CA LEU A 144 11.18 11.24 10.94
C LEU A 144 12.34 10.71 10.11
N ARG A 145 12.99 11.58 9.31
CA ARG A 145 14.13 11.18 8.49
C ARG A 145 15.32 10.72 9.35
N ARG A 146 15.63 11.44 10.43
CA ARG A 146 16.74 11.11 11.34
C ARG A 146 16.51 9.86 12.18
N SER A 147 15.23 9.45 12.32
CA SER A 147 14.88 8.19 12.99
C SER A 147 15.06 6.96 12.10
N ILE A 148 15.44 7.13 10.82
CA ILE A 148 15.72 6.01 9.91
C ILE A 148 17.18 5.61 10.08
N PRO A 149 17.49 4.31 10.35
CA PRO A 149 18.86 3.84 10.38
C PRO A 149 19.53 4.06 9.02
N ASP A 150 20.70 4.70 9.02
CA ASP A 150 21.55 4.74 7.83
C ASP A 150 22.42 3.47 7.81
N ILE A 151 22.31 2.70 6.72
CA ILE A 151 23.05 1.43 6.57
C ILE A 151 24.56 1.67 6.50
N ASP A 152 24.98 2.87 6.08
CA ASP A 152 26.39 3.27 5.93
C ASP A 152 26.95 4.02 7.17
N SER A 153 26.11 4.27 8.20
CA SER A 153 26.58 4.87 9.44
C SER A 153 27.31 3.85 10.33
N ASP A 154 28.39 4.27 10.97
CA ASP A 154 29.08 3.47 11.98
C ASP A 154 28.10 3.09 13.11
N ASP A 155 28.13 1.82 13.55
CA ASP A 155 27.25 1.18 14.54
C ASP A 155 27.11 1.89 15.91
N GLN A 156 27.64 3.11 16.06
CA GLN A 156 27.66 3.87 17.33
C GLN A 156 26.79 5.14 17.35
N GLU A 157 26.12 5.51 16.24
CA GLU A 157 25.20 6.65 16.30
C GLU A 157 23.84 6.20 16.87
N GLU A 158 23.51 6.70 18.06
CA GLU A 158 22.16 6.54 18.62
C GLU A 158 21.14 7.20 17.68
N LEU A 159 20.09 6.47 17.32
CA LEU A 159 19.00 7.04 16.51
C LEU A 159 18.36 8.22 17.23
N GLU A 160 18.25 9.36 16.54
CA GLU A 160 17.56 10.52 17.08
C GLU A 160 16.08 10.23 17.29
N VAL A 161 15.63 10.33 18.52
CA VAL A 161 14.22 10.18 18.89
C VAL A 161 13.53 11.53 18.81
N ILE A 162 12.36 11.60 18.18
CA ILE A 162 11.55 12.81 18.17
C ILE A 162 11.05 13.07 19.61
N PRO A 163 11.43 14.19 20.26
CA PRO A 163 11.04 14.45 21.64
C PRO A 163 9.55 14.74 21.75
N GLY A 164 8.94 14.27 22.85
CA GLY A 164 7.54 14.51 23.16
C GLY A 164 6.62 13.34 22.77
N SER A 165 5.33 13.55 22.93
CA SER A 165 4.26 12.62 22.52
C SER A 165 3.31 13.29 21.54
N VAL A 166 2.72 12.51 20.65
CA VAL A 166 1.66 13.01 19.76
C VAL A 166 0.46 13.42 20.63
N PRO A 167 -0.07 14.65 20.50
CA PRO A 167 -1.23 15.07 21.27
C PRO A 167 -2.44 14.21 20.92
N MET A 168 -3.29 13.97 21.90
CA MET A 168 -4.54 13.24 21.67
C MET A 168 -5.50 14.07 20.81
N LEU A 169 -6.34 13.41 20.01
CA LEU A 169 -7.25 14.08 19.06
C LEU A 169 -8.18 15.10 19.72
N TYR A 170 -8.48 14.95 21.01
CA TYR A 170 -9.31 15.88 21.78
C TYR A 170 -8.51 17.06 22.38
N GLU A 171 -7.19 17.09 22.20
CA GLU A 171 -6.28 18.17 22.63
C GLU A 171 -5.88 19.11 21.48
N LEU A 172 -6.42 18.84 20.26
CA LEU A 172 -6.08 19.57 19.03
C LEU A 172 -7.05 20.75 18.76
#